data_b7d129cd30c0492a6d859cf43acb4ac0
#
_entry.id   b7d129cd30c0492a6d859cf43acb4ac0
#
_cell.length_a   1.000
_cell.length_b   1.000
_cell.length_c   1.000
_cell.angle_alpha   90.00
_cell.angle_beta   90.00
_cell.angle_gamma   90.00
#
_symmetry.space_group_name_H-M   'P 1'
#
loop_
_entity.id
_entity.type
_entity.pdbx_description
1 polymer ?
#
loop_
_entity_poly.entity_id
_entity_poly.type
_entity_poly.pdbx_seq_one_letter_code
_entity_poly.pdbx_strand_id
1 'polypeptide(L)'
;MMYFLPRLLLALGLLPALFAADTQKPGSTPAARKSAIDKATLEAYVRHLFVWGPQIKVEIDEPKPSQLPGFVEMMVHASAGTARQDEVFYVSKDGQKIVRGVVFDIVQNPFKSDLDKIKTEFQPSFGTPGAPVVLVVFSDFQCPYCKEEAKMLRTNVLSAYPKQVRVYFKDLPLEQIHPWAKPAAIAGRCVFRQNAGAFWQYHDWIFENQGAINAENLKSKVLEFAQGKEIDALQLGRCMDAQATEAEIAKSVAEAQALRVMSTPTLFVNGRRIASQIAWPDLRQIIDFEIEYQKTAKNAGEDCGCEVKLPAPAVN
;
A
#
# COMPACT_ATOMS: atom_id res chain seq x y z
N MET A 1 -38.84 50.19 39.37
CA MET A 1 -39.98 49.63 40.12
C MET A 1 -39.41 48.38 40.83
N MET A 2 -38.77 48.43 41.93
CA MET A 2 -39.22 48.63 43.33
C MET A 2 -40.43 47.77 43.70
N TYR A 3 -40.24 46.71 44.51
CA TYR A 3 -41.02 46.30 45.66
C TYR A 3 -40.50 44.98 46.17
N PHE A 4 -39.79 44.96 47.28
CA PHE A 4 -40.15 44.71 48.68
C PHE A 4 -40.13 43.23 49.10
N LEU A 5 -39.16 42.96 50.02
CA LEU A 5 -39.14 41.81 50.94
C LEU A 5 -40.35 41.86 51.89
N PRO A 6 -40.65 40.74 52.57
CA PRO A 6 -40.38 40.77 54.02
C PRO A 6 -39.67 39.55 54.60
N ARG A 7 -38.90 39.80 55.61
CA ARG A 7 -38.30 38.92 56.61
C ARG A 7 -39.42 38.24 57.44
N LEU A 8 -39.25 36.97 57.80
CA LEU A 8 -39.85 36.43 59.01
C LEU A 8 -38.88 35.49 59.75
N LEU A 9 -38.94 35.65 61.05
CA LEU A 9 -38.00 35.19 62.08
C LEU A 9 -38.17 33.72 62.52
N LEU A 10 -37.02 33.18 62.89
CA LEU A 10 -36.73 32.20 64.00
C LEU A 10 -37.85 31.32 64.58
N ALA A 11 -37.51 30.02 64.58
CA ALA A 11 -37.79 29.15 65.73
C ALA A 11 -36.67 28.12 65.87
N LEU A 12 -35.88 28.24 66.96
CA LEU A 12 -34.93 27.25 67.47
C LEU A 12 -35.72 26.04 67.98
N GLY A 13 -35.54 24.87 67.38
CA GLY A 13 -35.94 23.58 67.92
C GLY A 13 -34.75 22.68 68.12
N LEU A 14 -34.27 22.54 69.35
CA LEU A 14 -33.32 21.49 69.74
C LEU A 14 -34.00 20.13 69.65
N LEU A 15 -33.47 19.26 68.78
CA LEU A 15 -33.77 17.81 68.83
C LEU A 15 -32.46 17.04 69.08
N PRO A 16 -32.49 15.98 69.91
CA PRO A 16 -31.33 15.27 70.36
C PRO A 16 -30.74 14.43 69.18
N ALA A 17 -29.41 14.48 69.03
CA ALA A 17 -28.66 13.64 68.13
C ALA A 17 -28.77 12.17 68.56
N LEU A 18 -29.51 11.38 67.84
CA LEU A 18 -29.41 9.92 67.85
C LEU A 18 -28.13 9.54 67.03
N PHE A 19 -27.10 9.12 67.71
CA PHE A 19 -25.95 8.46 67.10
C PHE A 19 -26.43 7.13 66.54
N ALA A 20 -26.73 7.09 65.23
CA ALA A 20 -26.80 5.86 64.50
C ALA A 20 -25.35 5.37 64.28
N ALA A 21 -24.98 4.26 64.92
CA ALA A 21 -23.75 3.56 64.60
C ALA A 21 -23.81 3.10 63.15
N ASP A 22 -22.97 3.74 62.33
CA ASP A 22 -22.78 3.36 60.95
C ASP A 22 -22.03 2.02 60.94
N THR A 23 -22.75 0.92 60.75
CA THR A 23 -22.15 -0.39 60.50
C THR A 23 -21.57 -0.36 59.09
N GLN A 24 -20.29 0.08 59.01
CA GLN A 24 -19.48 -0.10 57.84
C GLN A 24 -19.51 -1.57 57.43
N LYS A 25 -20.22 -1.86 56.33
CA LYS A 25 -20.06 -3.13 55.60
C LYS A 25 -18.57 -3.34 55.34
N PRO A 26 -18.03 -4.56 55.57
CA PRO A 26 -16.64 -4.84 55.23
C PRO A 26 -16.42 -4.51 53.78
N GLY A 27 -15.46 -3.61 53.52
CA GLY A 27 -15.14 -3.12 52.19
C GLY A 27 -14.87 -4.30 51.27
N SER A 28 -15.64 -4.39 50.19
CA SER A 28 -15.30 -5.26 49.07
C SER A 28 -13.92 -4.84 48.60
N THR A 29 -12.94 -5.73 48.71
CA THR A 29 -11.62 -5.58 48.11
C THR A 29 -11.86 -5.17 46.64
N PRO A 30 -11.27 -4.06 46.15
CA PRO A 30 -11.47 -3.68 44.77
C PRO A 30 -11.02 -4.87 43.90
N ALA A 31 -11.92 -5.40 43.09
CA ALA A 31 -11.57 -6.44 42.14
C ALA A 31 -10.36 -5.93 41.35
N ALA A 32 -9.29 -6.73 41.31
CA ALA A 32 -8.08 -6.38 40.57
C ALA A 32 -8.50 -5.92 39.18
N ARG A 33 -8.15 -4.67 38.80
CA ARG A 33 -8.49 -4.12 37.51
C ARG A 33 -7.84 -5.00 36.45
N LYS A 34 -8.65 -5.58 35.55
CA LYS A 34 -8.13 -6.33 34.40
C LYS A 34 -7.28 -5.39 33.55
N SER A 35 -6.14 -5.89 33.10
CA SER A 35 -5.19 -5.13 32.28
C SER A 35 -5.17 -5.69 30.86
N ALA A 36 -5.30 -4.83 29.87
CA ALA A 36 -5.17 -5.23 28.47
C ALA A 36 -3.73 -5.59 28.04
N ILE A 37 -2.74 -5.39 28.92
CA ILE A 37 -1.38 -5.90 28.71
C ILE A 37 -1.33 -7.43 28.94
N ASP A 38 -2.22 -7.97 29.78
CA ASP A 38 -2.44 -9.40 29.88
C ASP A 38 -3.10 -9.94 28.59
N LYS A 39 -2.43 -10.87 27.93
CA LYS A 39 -2.87 -11.39 26.61
C LYS A 39 -4.25 -12.03 26.67
N ALA A 40 -4.59 -12.76 27.72
CA ALA A 40 -5.89 -13.39 27.86
C ALA A 40 -7.01 -12.34 28.02
N THR A 41 -6.73 -11.26 28.75
CA THR A 41 -7.65 -10.12 28.90
C THR A 41 -7.83 -9.39 27.56
N LEU A 42 -6.74 -9.14 26.83
CA LEU A 42 -6.80 -8.50 25.51
C LEU A 42 -7.54 -9.40 24.52
N GLU A 43 -7.24 -10.71 24.48
CA GLU A 43 -7.93 -11.66 23.60
C GLU A 43 -9.45 -11.67 23.86
N ALA A 44 -9.86 -11.79 25.11
CA ALA A 44 -11.27 -11.77 25.46
C ALA A 44 -11.94 -10.45 25.02
N TYR A 45 -11.25 -9.33 25.17
CA TYR A 45 -11.74 -8.01 24.76
C TYR A 45 -11.87 -7.89 23.24
N VAL A 46 -10.85 -8.27 22.47
CA VAL A 46 -10.90 -8.17 20.99
C VAL A 46 -11.90 -9.15 20.40
N ARG A 47 -12.04 -10.35 20.95
CA ARG A 47 -13.10 -11.28 20.56
C ARG A 47 -14.50 -10.68 20.75
N HIS A 48 -14.71 -9.99 21.84
CA HIS A 48 -15.98 -9.28 22.09
C HIS A 48 -16.15 -8.08 21.12
N LEU A 49 -15.10 -7.28 20.95
CA LEU A 49 -15.12 -6.09 20.10
C LEU A 49 -15.44 -6.42 18.62
N PHE A 50 -14.90 -7.52 18.09
CA PHE A 50 -15.06 -7.91 16.70
C PHE A 50 -16.07 -9.05 16.49
N VAL A 51 -16.71 -9.51 17.55
CA VAL A 51 -17.64 -10.65 17.50
C VAL A 51 -16.95 -11.92 16.94
N TRP A 52 -15.69 -12.14 17.33
CA TRP A 52 -14.94 -13.32 16.88
C TRP A 52 -15.33 -14.57 17.66
N GLY A 53 -15.95 -15.51 16.97
CA GLY A 53 -16.30 -16.82 17.51
C GLY A 53 -15.09 -17.73 17.70
N PRO A 54 -15.31 -18.95 18.27
CA PRO A 54 -14.24 -19.89 18.59
C PRO A 54 -13.48 -20.42 17.36
N GLN A 55 -14.05 -20.31 16.17
CA GLN A 55 -13.42 -20.70 14.90
C GLN A 55 -12.27 -19.78 14.49
N ILE A 56 -12.19 -18.56 15.06
CA ILE A 56 -11.09 -17.63 14.81
C ILE A 56 -9.96 -17.94 15.79
N LYS A 57 -8.81 -18.37 15.26
CA LYS A 57 -7.57 -18.48 16.05
C LYS A 57 -7.02 -17.09 16.28
N VAL A 58 -6.76 -16.73 17.54
CA VAL A 58 -6.16 -15.45 17.93
C VAL A 58 -4.83 -15.73 18.61
N GLU A 59 -3.78 -15.07 18.15
CA GLU A 59 -2.43 -15.09 18.75
C GLU A 59 -2.02 -13.65 19.01
N ILE A 60 -1.42 -13.39 20.17
CA ILE A 60 -1.01 -12.06 20.60
C ILE A 60 0.48 -12.08 20.95
N ASP A 61 1.24 -11.20 20.28
CA ASP A 61 2.67 -11.04 20.56
C ASP A 61 2.93 -10.47 21.95
N GLU A 62 4.20 -10.56 22.39
CA GLU A 62 4.65 -9.85 23.59
C GLU A 62 4.58 -8.32 23.37
N PRO A 63 4.28 -7.56 24.43
CA PRO A 63 4.27 -6.10 24.36
C PRO A 63 5.63 -5.56 23.88
N LYS A 64 5.60 -4.67 22.89
CA LYS A 64 6.78 -3.98 22.37
C LYS A 64 6.73 -2.49 22.73
N PRO A 65 7.88 -1.80 22.79
CA PRO A 65 7.89 -0.35 22.91
C PRO A 65 7.08 0.31 21.78
N SER A 66 6.26 1.30 22.14
CA SER A 66 5.45 2.06 21.19
C SER A 66 6.07 3.41 20.89
N GLN A 67 5.84 3.91 19.67
CA GLN A 67 6.13 5.30 19.31
C GLN A 67 5.20 6.29 20.05
N LEU A 68 4.03 5.83 20.53
CA LEU A 68 3.13 6.65 21.34
C LEU A 68 3.61 6.67 22.80
N PRO A 69 3.96 7.86 23.34
CA PRO A 69 4.34 7.97 24.74
C PRO A 69 3.24 7.46 25.67
N GLY A 70 3.61 6.65 26.65
CA GLY A 70 2.65 6.08 27.61
C GLY A 70 1.92 4.81 27.16
N PHE A 71 2.25 4.29 25.96
CA PHE A 71 1.66 3.07 25.41
C PHE A 71 2.74 2.01 25.13
N VAL A 72 2.29 0.77 24.98
CA VAL A 72 3.02 -0.36 24.38
C VAL A 72 2.26 -0.84 23.16
N GLU A 73 2.95 -1.44 22.19
CA GLU A 73 2.36 -2.08 21.04
C GLU A 73 2.14 -3.56 21.31
N MET A 74 0.96 -4.06 20.98
CA MET A 74 0.62 -5.47 21.01
C MET A 74 0.05 -5.87 19.63
N MET A 75 0.74 -6.76 18.94
CA MET A 75 0.28 -7.30 17.67
C MET A 75 -0.72 -8.42 17.95
N VAL A 76 -1.87 -8.35 17.32
CA VAL A 76 -2.93 -9.35 17.37
C VAL A 76 -3.05 -9.99 15.99
N HIS A 77 -2.85 -11.30 15.92
CA HIS A 77 -3.00 -12.12 14.73
C HIS A 77 -4.32 -12.89 14.82
N ALA A 78 -5.21 -12.65 13.89
CA ALA A 78 -6.46 -13.40 13.78
C ALA A 78 -6.45 -14.23 12.49
N SER A 79 -6.81 -15.53 12.58
CA SER A 79 -6.84 -16.39 11.41
C SER A 79 -8.05 -17.34 11.41
N ALA A 80 -8.56 -17.63 10.19
CA ALA A 80 -9.63 -18.59 9.96
C ALA A 80 -9.37 -19.27 8.61
N GLY A 81 -9.04 -20.56 8.62
CA GLY A 81 -8.62 -21.27 7.41
C GLY A 81 -7.37 -20.63 6.80
N THR A 82 -7.45 -20.21 5.54
CA THR A 82 -6.37 -19.50 4.82
C THR A 82 -6.39 -17.97 5.02
N ALA A 83 -7.47 -17.42 5.59
CA ALA A 83 -7.56 -15.99 5.85
C ALA A 83 -6.78 -15.63 7.11
N ARG A 84 -5.98 -14.55 7.03
CA ARG A 84 -5.23 -14.00 8.16
C ARG A 84 -5.36 -12.48 8.17
N GLN A 85 -5.53 -11.93 9.37
CA GLN A 85 -5.52 -10.49 9.64
C GLN A 85 -4.58 -10.21 10.80
N ASP A 86 -3.64 -9.30 10.60
CA ASP A 86 -2.71 -8.83 11.62
C ASP A 86 -3.06 -7.37 11.95
N GLU A 87 -3.16 -7.03 13.23
CA GLU A 87 -3.54 -5.71 13.68
C GLU A 87 -2.77 -5.25 14.91
N VAL A 88 -2.30 -4.01 14.90
CA VAL A 88 -1.59 -3.39 16.02
C VAL A 88 -2.60 -2.73 16.95
N PHE A 89 -2.48 -3.06 18.25
CA PHE A 89 -3.16 -2.38 19.33
C PHE A 89 -2.15 -1.64 20.19
N TYR A 90 -2.39 -0.37 20.45
CA TYR A 90 -1.64 0.44 21.40
C TYR A 90 -2.35 0.35 22.74
N VAL A 91 -1.71 -0.28 23.72
CA VAL A 91 -2.26 -0.45 25.06
C VAL A 91 -1.55 0.52 26.00
N SER A 92 -2.31 1.31 26.76
CA SER A 92 -1.71 2.20 27.77
C SER A 92 -0.92 1.41 28.81
N LYS A 93 0.17 1.97 29.36
CA LYS A 93 1.04 1.28 30.32
C LYS A 93 0.31 0.84 31.59
N ASP A 94 -0.81 1.48 31.94
CA ASP A 94 -1.69 1.05 33.03
C ASP A 94 -2.66 -0.07 32.61
N GLY A 95 -2.66 -0.45 31.32
CA GLY A 95 -3.49 -1.51 30.77
C GLY A 95 -4.98 -1.18 30.69
N GLN A 96 -5.38 0.07 30.89
CA GLN A 96 -6.79 0.43 31.01
C GLN A 96 -7.39 0.99 29.70
N LYS A 97 -6.57 1.35 28.73
CA LYS A 97 -6.99 1.93 27.46
C LYS A 97 -6.35 1.23 26.29
N ILE A 98 -7.13 1.10 25.23
CA ILE A 98 -6.67 0.57 23.94
C ILE A 98 -6.93 1.63 22.89
N VAL A 99 -5.92 1.89 22.06
CA VAL A 99 -6.03 2.68 20.82
C VAL A 99 -5.78 1.76 19.66
N ARG A 100 -6.65 1.81 18.68
CA ARG A 100 -6.54 1.12 17.39
C ARG A 100 -6.36 2.15 16.30
N GLY A 101 -5.32 2.04 15.50
CA GLY A 101 -5.04 2.99 14.44
C GLY A 101 -3.61 2.91 13.95
N VAL A 102 -3.25 3.83 13.06
CA VAL A 102 -1.91 3.98 12.52
C VAL A 102 -1.28 5.25 13.09
N VAL A 103 -0.03 5.13 13.57
CA VAL A 103 0.76 6.29 13.99
C VAL A 103 1.54 6.78 12.78
N PHE A 104 1.35 8.04 12.43
CA PHE A 104 2.11 8.72 11.39
C PHE A 104 3.14 9.64 12.04
N ASP A 105 4.38 9.56 11.56
CA ASP A 105 5.39 10.57 11.86
C ASP A 105 5.21 11.72 10.87
N ILE A 106 4.95 12.93 11.39
CA ILE A 106 4.63 14.10 10.55
C ILE A 106 5.81 14.56 9.67
N VAL A 107 7.05 14.18 10.04
CA VAL A 107 8.24 14.51 9.25
C VAL A 107 8.56 13.46 8.18
N GLN A 108 7.93 12.30 8.23
CA GLN A 108 8.12 11.23 7.26
C GLN A 108 6.99 11.23 6.22
N ASN A 109 7.29 10.66 5.05
CA ASN A 109 6.24 10.37 4.10
C ASN A 109 5.28 9.32 4.71
N PRO A 110 3.95 9.59 4.79
CA PRO A 110 2.98 8.65 5.36
C PRO A 110 2.91 7.32 4.61
N PHE A 111 3.42 7.26 3.39
CA PHE A 111 3.49 6.06 2.54
C PHE A 111 4.86 5.38 2.54
N LYS A 112 5.76 5.79 3.45
CA LYS A 112 7.14 5.28 3.52
C LYS A 112 7.19 3.75 3.58
N SER A 113 6.29 3.10 4.29
CA SER A 113 6.24 1.65 4.40
C SER A 113 6.01 0.93 3.06
N ASP A 114 5.31 1.56 2.12
CA ASP A 114 5.14 1.03 0.77
C ASP A 114 6.30 1.48 -0.14
N LEU A 115 6.76 2.73 -0.02
CA LEU A 115 7.93 3.22 -0.75
C LEU A 115 9.18 2.35 -0.52
N ASP A 116 9.48 1.97 0.71
CA ASP A 116 10.65 1.15 1.06
C ASP A 116 10.63 -0.24 0.40
N LYS A 117 9.45 -0.73 0.02
CA LYS A 117 9.28 -2.01 -0.68
C LYS A 117 9.34 -1.88 -2.18
N ILE A 118 9.03 -0.72 -2.75
CA ILE A 118 9.05 -0.46 -4.19
C ILE A 118 10.50 -0.34 -4.64
N LYS A 119 10.87 -1.16 -5.64
CA LYS A 119 12.20 -1.15 -6.25
C LYS A 119 12.09 -0.72 -7.71
N THR A 120 12.76 0.36 -8.06
CA THR A 120 12.71 0.95 -9.41
C THR A 120 13.93 0.62 -10.25
N GLU A 121 14.96 0.03 -9.66
CA GLU A 121 16.18 -0.36 -10.35
C GLU A 121 15.88 -1.37 -11.47
N PHE A 122 16.47 -1.13 -12.64
CA PHE A 122 16.29 -1.97 -13.84
C PHE A 122 14.84 -2.15 -14.29
N GLN A 123 13.96 -1.17 -13.99
CA GLN A 123 12.60 -1.18 -14.46
C GLN A 123 12.43 -0.29 -15.71
N PRO A 124 11.58 -0.70 -16.67
CA PRO A 124 11.19 0.19 -17.75
C PRO A 124 10.58 1.47 -17.20
N SER A 125 11.01 2.61 -17.70
CA SER A 125 10.57 3.89 -17.22
C SER A 125 10.53 4.95 -18.30
N PHE A 126 9.67 5.95 -18.13
CA PHE A 126 9.62 7.15 -18.95
C PHE A 126 9.37 8.39 -18.09
N GLY A 127 9.51 9.57 -18.70
CA GLY A 127 9.47 10.84 -17.97
C GLY A 127 10.87 11.28 -17.53
N THR A 128 10.94 12.26 -16.64
CA THR A 128 12.20 12.91 -16.27
C THR A 128 12.88 12.21 -15.10
N PRO A 129 14.15 11.79 -15.23
CA PRO A 129 14.95 11.34 -14.08
C PRO A 129 15.05 12.45 -13.01
N GLY A 130 15.02 12.06 -11.74
CA GLY A 130 15.04 13.03 -10.62
C GLY A 130 13.72 13.78 -10.41
N ALA A 131 12.63 13.32 -10.99
CA ALA A 131 11.34 13.98 -10.87
C ALA A 131 10.80 13.94 -9.42
N PRO A 132 10.15 15.02 -8.94
CA PRO A 132 9.59 15.07 -7.60
C PRO A 132 8.40 14.14 -7.40
N VAL A 133 7.77 13.68 -8.49
CA VAL A 133 6.66 12.73 -8.44
C VAL A 133 7.01 11.47 -9.21
N VAL A 134 7.01 10.35 -8.51
CA VAL A 134 7.25 9.02 -9.05
C VAL A 134 5.95 8.23 -9.08
N LEU A 135 5.59 7.76 -10.26
CA LEU A 135 4.49 6.84 -10.49
C LEU A 135 5.05 5.44 -10.71
N VAL A 136 4.52 4.45 -10.01
CA VAL A 136 4.86 3.04 -10.25
C VAL A 136 3.58 2.29 -10.55
N VAL A 137 3.48 1.69 -11.75
CA VAL A 137 2.31 0.96 -12.18
C VAL A 137 2.58 -0.54 -12.23
N PHE A 138 1.85 -1.32 -11.45
CA PHE A 138 1.77 -2.78 -11.60
C PHE A 138 0.72 -3.10 -12.64
N SER A 139 1.13 -3.75 -13.72
CA SER A 139 0.34 -3.90 -14.91
C SER A 139 0.44 -5.29 -15.51
N ASP A 140 -0.58 -5.67 -16.26
CA ASP A 140 -0.71 -6.93 -16.98
C ASP A 140 -1.05 -6.64 -18.44
N PHE A 141 -0.25 -7.12 -19.37
CA PHE A 141 -0.43 -6.85 -20.80
C PHE A 141 -1.72 -7.42 -21.40
N GLN A 142 -2.36 -8.37 -20.74
CA GLN A 142 -3.64 -8.92 -21.18
C GLN A 142 -4.85 -8.23 -20.52
N CYS A 143 -4.64 -7.48 -19.45
CA CYS A 143 -5.72 -6.81 -18.74
C CYS A 143 -6.28 -5.61 -19.54
N PRO A 144 -7.60 -5.57 -19.81
CA PRO A 144 -8.18 -4.47 -20.57
C PRO A 144 -8.14 -3.12 -19.84
N TYR A 145 -8.26 -3.13 -18.52
CA TYR A 145 -8.13 -1.91 -17.69
C TYR A 145 -6.70 -1.37 -17.70
N CYS A 146 -5.69 -2.25 -17.78
CA CYS A 146 -4.30 -1.84 -17.95
C CYS A 146 -4.05 -1.15 -19.28
N LYS A 147 -4.71 -1.57 -20.36
CA LYS A 147 -4.66 -0.89 -21.66
C LYS A 147 -5.11 0.57 -21.56
N GLU A 148 -6.26 0.80 -20.93
CA GLU A 148 -6.80 2.15 -20.79
C GLU A 148 -5.90 3.03 -19.89
N GLU A 149 -5.37 2.48 -18.80
CA GLU A 149 -4.45 3.19 -17.92
C GLU A 149 -3.12 3.48 -18.63
N ALA A 150 -2.56 2.51 -19.34
CA ALA A 150 -1.35 2.68 -20.14
C ALA A 150 -1.49 3.82 -21.14
N LYS A 151 -2.60 3.86 -21.89
CA LYS A 151 -2.89 4.94 -22.84
C LYS A 151 -2.95 6.29 -22.13
N MET A 152 -3.64 6.37 -21.00
CA MET A 152 -3.77 7.59 -20.20
C MET A 152 -2.39 8.06 -19.69
N LEU A 153 -1.57 7.16 -19.11
CA LEU A 153 -0.23 7.50 -18.63
C LEU A 153 0.69 7.97 -19.75
N ARG A 154 0.68 7.28 -20.90
CA ARG A 154 1.55 7.58 -22.05
C ARG A 154 1.19 8.91 -22.73
N THR A 155 -0.09 9.25 -22.79
CA THR A 155 -0.54 10.47 -23.49
C THR A 155 -0.64 11.67 -22.57
N ASN A 156 -1.35 11.52 -21.45
CA ASN A 156 -1.71 12.66 -20.62
C ASN A 156 -0.60 13.07 -19.65
N VAL A 157 0.06 12.08 -19.00
CA VAL A 157 1.11 12.39 -18.02
C VAL A 157 2.31 13.03 -18.70
N LEU A 158 2.80 12.46 -19.81
CA LEU A 158 3.94 13.03 -20.55
C LEU A 158 3.65 14.44 -21.06
N SER A 159 2.43 14.69 -21.53
CA SER A 159 2.02 16.00 -22.05
C SER A 159 1.88 17.05 -20.95
N ALA A 160 1.25 16.67 -19.82
CA ALA A 160 0.96 17.61 -18.74
C ALA A 160 2.18 17.88 -17.83
N TYR A 161 3.05 16.87 -17.65
CA TYR A 161 4.15 16.91 -16.67
C TYR A 161 5.50 16.50 -17.27
N PRO A 162 6.01 17.24 -18.28
CA PRO A 162 7.22 16.84 -19.01
C PRO A 162 8.49 16.84 -18.15
N LYS A 163 8.49 17.47 -16.98
CA LYS A 163 9.64 17.58 -16.08
C LYS A 163 9.38 17.15 -14.64
N GLN A 164 8.14 16.94 -14.25
CA GLN A 164 7.76 16.76 -12.86
C GLN A 164 7.45 15.32 -12.50
N VAL A 165 7.33 14.44 -13.50
CA VAL A 165 6.89 13.06 -13.30
C VAL A 165 7.87 12.06 -13.91
N ARG A 166 8.13 10.99 -13.18
CA ARG A 166 8.77 9.75 -13.65
C ARG A 166 7.82 8.59 -13.48
N VAL A 167 7.67 7.75 -14.49
CA VAL A 167 6.78 6.58 -14.45
C VAL A 167 7.61 5.31 -14.62
N TYR A 168 7.39 4.34 -13.73
CA TYR A 168 7.98 3.00 -13.76
C TYR A 168 6.92 1.94 -14.02
N PHE A 169 7.24 1.00 -14.90
CA PHE A 169 6.39 -0.14 -15.20
C PHE A 169 6.86 -1.38 -14.43
N LYS A 170 5.91 -2.10 -13.84
CA LYS A 170 6.10 -3.35 -13.13
C LYS A 170 5.20 -4.43 -13.69
N ASP A 171 5.76 -5.60 -13.98
CA ASP A 171 4.96 -6.73 -14.44
C ASP A 171 4.21 -7.37 -13.27
N LEU A 172 2.91 -7.55 -13.46
CA LEU A 172 2.05 -8.35 -12.59
C LEU A 172 1.07 -9.19 -13.43
N PRO A 173 1.56 -10.22 -14.13
CA PRO A 173 0.70 -11.08 -14.94
C PRO A 173 -0.23 -11.89 -14.04
N LEU A 174 -1.54 -11.78 -14.26
CA LEU A 174 -2.58 -12.52 -13.53
C LEU A 174 -2.85 -13.85 -14.24
N GLU A 175 -1.90 -14.76 -14.21
CA GLU A 175 -1.87 -16.01 -14.98
C GLU A 175 -3.13 -16.87 -14.84
N GLN A 176 -3.84 -16.77 -13.70
CA GLN A 176 -5.06 -17.53 -13.44
C GLN A 176 -6.24 -17.15 -14.34
N ILE A 177 -6.26 -15.90 -14.81
CA ILE A 177 -7.34 -15.35 -15.65
C ILE A 177 -6.84 -14.82 -16.98
N HIS A 178 -5.53 -14.64 -17.15
CA HIS A 178 -4.89 -14.07 -18.32
C HIS A 178 -3.79 -15.01 -18.87
N PRO A 179 -4.15 -16.00 -19.71
CA PRO A 179 -3.26 -17.09 -20.11
C PRO A 179 -2.02 -16.68 -20.91
N TRP A 180 -2.02 -15.52 -21.59
CA TRP A 180 -0.85 -15.02 -22.31
C TRP A 180 -0.14 -13.85 -21.62
N ALA A 181 -0.59 -13.43 -20.44
CA ALA A 181 0.00 -12.30 -19.72
C ALA A 181 1.47 -12.51 -19.35
N LYS A 182 1.82 -13.69 -18.79
CA LYS A 182 3.22 -14.00 -18.42
C LYS A 182 4.12 -14.15 -19.65
N PRO A 183 3.77 -14.88 -20.70
CA PRO A 183 4.54 -14.88 -21.94
C PRO A 183 4.74 -13.49 -22.53
N ALA A 184 3.74 -12.60 -22.46
CA ALA A 184 3.87 -11.21 -22.91
C ALA A 184 4.83 -10.40 -22.04
N ALA A 185 4.78 -10.58 -20.72
CA ALA A 185 5.74 -9.95 -19.81
C ALA A 185 7.18 -10.42 -20.09
N ILE A 186 7.39 -11.72 -20.31
CA ILE A 186 8.68 -12.28 -20.72
C ILE A 186 9.17 -11.62 -22.00
N ALA A 187 8.33 -11.53 -23.04
CA ALA A 187 8.68 -10.89 -24.31
C ALA A 187 9.04 -9.41 -24.10
N GLY A 188 8.26 -8.67 -23.33
CA GLY A 188 8.52 -7.27 -23.01
C GLY A 188 9.87 -7.07 -22.32
N ARG A 189 10.22 -7.93 -21.37
CA ARG A 189 11.54 -7.89 -20.70
C ARG A 189 12.67 -8.29 -21.61
N CYS A 190 12.46 -9.26 -22.52
CA CYS A 190 13.43 -9.61 -23.54
C CYS A 190 13.71 -8.43 -24.50
N VAL A 191 12.67 -7.67 -24.88
CA VAL A 191 12.83 -6.43 -25.64
C VAL A 191 13.58 -5.38 -24.83
N PHE A 192 13.20 -5.17 -23.57
CA PHE A 192 13.82 -4.19 -22.68
C PHE A 192 15.32 -4.42 -22.51
N ARG A 193 15.76 -5.69 -22.37
CA ARG A 193 17.18 -6.05 -22.28
C ARG A 193 17.99 -5.70 -23.53
N GLN A 194 17.36 -5.73 -24.69
CA GLN A 194 18.02 -5.35 -25.94
C GLN A 194 18.03 -3.82 -26.13
N ASN A 195 16.88 -3.19 -25.92
CA ASN A 195 16.70 -1.75 -26.10
C ASN A 195 15.57 -1.20 -25.19
N ALA A 196 15.94 -0.37 -24.24
CA ALA A 196 14.97 0.23 -23.29
C ALA A 196 13.95 1.14 -23.99
N GLY A 197 14.30 1.80 -25.10
CA GLY A 197 13.39 2.62 -25.90
C GLY A 197 12.39 1.75 -26.66
N ALA A 198 12.84 0.63 -27.21
CA ALA A 198 12.01 -0.32 -27.93
C ALA A 198 10.97 -1.00 -27.00
N PHE A 199 11.25 -1.10 -25.69
CA PHE A 199 10.27 -1.59 -24.73
C PHE A 199 8.96 -0.78 -24.79
N TRP A 200 9.04 0.55 -24.87
CA TRP A 200 7.84 1.39 -24.91
C TRP A 200 7.09 1.27 -26.23
N GLN A 201 7.78 0.97 -27.32
CA GLN A 201 7.12 0.63 -28.59
C GLN A 201 6.40 -0.73 -28.48
N TYR A 202 7.02 -1.72 -27.80
CA TYR A 202 6.40 -3.00 -27.53
C TYR A 202 5.18 -2.85 -26.60
N HIS A 203 5.34 -2.10 -25.52
CA HIS A 203 4.28 -1.81 -24.55
C HIS A 203 3.04 -1.20 -25.21
N ASP A 204 3.23 -0.17 -26.02
CA ASP A 204 2.12 0.50 -26.70
C ASP A 204 1.49 -0.45 -27.74
N TRP A 205 2.31 -1.12 -28.55
CA TRP A 205 1.86 -2.08 -29.55
C TRP A 205 1.06 -3.25 -28.98
N ILE A 206 1.53 -3.88 -27.89
CA ILE A 206 0.85 -5.06 -27.34
C ILE A 206 -0.51 -4.72 -26.76
N PHE A 207 -0.64 -3.57 -26.11
CA PHE A 207 -1.91 -3.08 -25.63
C PHE A 207 -2.87 -2.72 -26.77
N GLU A 208 -2.38 -2.11 -27.83
CA GLU A 208 -3.20 -1.82 -29.00
C GLU A 208 -3.74 -3.09 -29.66
N ASN A 209 -2.93 -4.14 -29.68
CA ASN A 209 -3.24 -5.41 -30.37
C ASN A 209 -3.84 -6.49 -29.45
N GLN A 210 -4.24 -6.18 -28.21
CA GLN A 210 -4.79 -7.17 -27.26
C GLN A 210 -5.88 -8.06 -27.88
N GLY A 211 -6.79 -7.49 -28.65
CA GLY A 211 -7.90 -8.24 -29.26
C GLY A 211 -7.49 -9.21 -30.36
N ALA A 212 -6.27 -9.08 -30.92
CA ALA A 212 -5.73 -9.93 -31.97
C ALA A 212 -4.70 -10.95 -31.46
N ILE A 213 -4.34 -10.88 -30.16
CA ILE A 213 -3.33 -11.73 -29.52
C ILE A 213 -4.01 -12.80 -28.69
N ASN A 214 -3.48 -14.02 -28.77
CA ASN A 214 -3.84 -15.16 -27.94
C ASN A 214 -2.56 -15.96 -27.58
N ALA A 215 -2.70 -17.02 -26.79
CA ALA A 215 -1.55 -17.82 -26.33
C ALA A 215 -0.80 -18.50 -27.50
N GLU A 216 -1.51 -18.90 -28.56
CA GLU A 216 -0.94 -19.62 -29.70
C GLU A 216 -0.16 -18.68 -30.63
N ASN A 217 -0.64 -17.44 -30.83
CA ASN A 217 -0.07 -16.51 -31.80
C ASN A 217 0.86 -15.44 -31.22
N LEU A 218 0.93 -15.29 -29.90
CA LEU A 218 1.72 -14.25 -29.23
C LEU A 218 3.16 -14.21 -29.76
N LYS A 219 3.85 -15.36 -29.74
CA LYS A 219 5.27 -15.41 -30.14
C LYS A 219 5.48 -14.95 -31.59
N SER A 220 4.67 -15.46 -32.53
CA SER A 220 4.79 -15.09 -33.95
C SER A 220 4.53 -13.59 -34.13
N LYS A 221 3.52 -13.03 -33.49
CA LYS A 221 3.19 -11.61 -33.55
C LYS A 221 4.27 -10.72 -32.92
N VAL A 222 4.89 -11.16 -31.82
CA VAL A 222 6.02 -10.43 -31.20
C VAL A 222 7.25 -10.43 -32.12
N LEU A 223 7.55 -11.54 -32.78
CA LEU A 223 8.65 -11.60 -33.77
C LEU A 223 8.35 -10.77 -35.02
N GLU A 224 7.07 -10.70 -35.45
CA GLU A 224 6.65 -9.80 -36.50
C GLU A 224 6.80 -8.33 -36.09
N PHE A 225 6.38 -7.97 -34.86
CA PHE A 225 6.59 -6.63 -34.30
C PHE A 225 8.07 -6.22 -34.30
N ALA A 226 8.98 -7.14 -34.03
CA ALA A 226 10.42 -6.85 -33.98
C ALA A 226 11.02 -6.51 -35.36
N GLN A 227 10.34 -6.88 -36.48
CA GLN A 227 10.83 -6.58 -37.82
C GLN A 227 10.88 -5.07 -38.05
N GLY A 228 12.01 -4.59 -38.59
CA GLY A 228 12.22 -3.17 -38.87
C GLY A 228 12.40 -2.29 -37.64
N LYS A 229 12.56 -2.89 -36.43
CA LYS A 229 12.91 -2.23 -35.20
C LYS A 229 14.38 -2.46 -34.84
N GLU A 230 14.90 -1.68 -33.91
CA GLU A 230 16.23 -1.88 -33.32
C GLU A 230 16.20 -3.05 -32.32
N ILE A 231 15.74 -4.22 -32.78
CA ILE A 231 15.58 -5.44 -32.00
C ILE A 231 16.07 -6.62 -32.87
N ASP A 232 16.98 -7.43 -32.33
CA ASP A 232 17.35 -8.70 -32.96
C ASP A 232 16.23 -9.73 -32.71
N ALA A 233 15.45 -10.03 -33.74
CA ALA A 233 14.33 -10.96 -33.67
C ALA A 233 14.77 -12.39 -33.32
N LEU A 234 15.97 -12.83 -33.74
CA LEU A 234 16.49 -14.16 -33.41
C LEU A 234 16.85 -14.26 -31.92
N GLN A 235 17.53 -13.23 -31.39
CA GLN A 235 17.85 -13.14 -29.98
C GLN A 235 16.57 -13.02 -29.12
N LEU A 236 15.61 -12.24 -29.57
CA LEU A 236 14.28 -12.11 -28.93
C LEU A 236 13.59 -13.49 -28.86
N GLY A 237 13.52 -14.22 -29.97
CA GLY A 237 12.93 -15.55 -30.00
C GLY A 237 13.61 -16.53 -29.04
N ARG A 238 14.94 -16.55 -29.00
CA ARG A 238 15.69 -17.38 -28.04
C ARG A 238 15.45 -16.99 -26.59
N CYS A 239 15.39 -15.68 -26.30
CA CYS A 239 15.10 -15.17 -24.95
C CYS A 239 13.71 -15.60 -24.49
N MET A 240 12.70 -15.52 -25.36
CA MET A 240 11.33 -15.97 -25.08
C MET A 240 11.27 -17.49 -24.85
N ASP A 241 11.91 -18.28 -25.72
CA ASP A 241 11.91 -19.75 -25.60
C ASP A 241 12.60 -20.24 -24.32
N ALA A 242 13.69 -19.60 -23.94
CA ALA A 242 14.41 -19.91 -22.73
C ALA A 242 13.77 -19.30 -21.47
N GLN A 243 12.70 -18.53 -21.61
CA GLN A 243 12.09 -17.75 -20.51
C GLN A 243 13.13 -16.95 -19.70
N ALA A 244 14.14 -16.39 -20.40
CA ALA A 244 15.35 -15.87 -19.77
C ALA A 244 15.13 -14.68 -18.81
N THR A 245 13.93 -14.08 -18.83
CA THR A 245 13.53 -12.95 -17.96
C THR A 245 12.51 -13.32 -16.89
N GLU A 246 12.17 -14.59 -16.76
CA GLU A 246 11.18 -15.04 -15.76
C GLU A 246 11.53 -14.61 -14.33
N ALA A 247 12.79 -14.68 -13.97
CA ALA A 247 13.25 -14.26 -12.64
C ALA A 247 13.01 -12.76 -12.34
N GLU A 248 13.01 -11.90 -13.37
CA GLU A 248 12.70 -10.47 -13.22
C GLU A 248 11.21 -10.26 -12.94
N ILE A 249 10.37 -11.01 -13.66
CA ILE A 249 8.92 -10.99 -13.47
C ILE A 249 8.57 -11.54 -12.09
N ALA A 250 9.19 -12.64 -11.68
CA ALA A 250 8.98 -13.22 -10.34
C ALA A 250 9.34 -12.24 -9.22
N LYS A 251 10.41 -11.44 -9.38
CA LYS A 251 10.76 -10.36 -8.44
C LYS A 251 9.65 -9.30 -8.37
N SER A 252 9.12 -8.88 -9.52
CA SER A 252 8.03 -7.91 -9.57
C SER A 252 6.75 -8.45 -8.92
N VAL A 253 6.42 -9.71 -9.15
CA VAL A 253 5.28 -10.40 -8.51
C VAL A 253 5.48 -10.51 -6.99
N ALA A 254 6.68 -10.88 -6.52
CA ALA A 254 6.98 -10.95 -5.10
C ALA A 254 6.89 -9.57 -4.42
N GLU A 255 7.32 -8.51 -5.11
CA GLU A 255 7.16 -7.12 -4.64
C GLU A 255 5.69 -6.74 -4.55
N ALA A 256 4.88 -7.07 -5.56
CA ALA A 256 3.42 -6.86 -5.53
C ALA A 256 2.78 -7.58 -4.33
N GLN A 257 3.17 -8.82 -4.06
CA GLN A 257 2.69 -9.59 -2.89
C GLN A 257 3.08 -8.93 -1.57
N ALA A 258 4.34 -8.48 -1.43
CA ALA A 258 4.82 -7.76 -0.24
C ALA A 258 4.08 -6.44 -0.02
N LEU A 259 3.66 -5.80 -1.10
CA LEU A 259 2.81 -4.62 -1.12
C LEU A 259 1.31 -4.95 -1.00
N ARG A 260 0.91 -6.24 -0.96
CA ARG A 260 -0.49 -6.68 -0.99
C ARG A 260 -1.26 -6.13 -2.20
N VAL A 261 -0.60 -6.08 -3.35
CA VAL A 261 -1.23 -5.74 -4.63
C VAL A 261 -1.83 -7.01 -5.22
N MET A 262 -3.16 -7.05 -5.34
CA MET A 262 -3.92 -8.24 -5.76
C MET A 262 -4.64 -8.08 -7.10
N SER A 263 -4.54 -6.90 -7.71
CA SER A 263 -5.23 -6.59 -8.97
C SER A 263 -4.42 -5.65 -9.85
N THR A 264 -4.73 -5.66 -11.13
CA THR A 264 -4.16 -4.76 -12.12
C THR A 264 -5.25 -3.95 -12.82
N PRO A 265 -4.99 -2.69 -13.17
CA PRO A 265 -3.80 -1.94 -12.78
C PRO A 265 -3.81 -1.56 -11.30
N THR A 266 -2.63 -1.44 -10.68
CA THR A 266 -2.47 -0.76 -9.38
C THR A 266 -1.36 0.25 -9.54
N LEU A 267 -1.66 1.51 -9.26
CA LEU A 267 -0.75 2.64 -9.37
C LEU A 267 -0.30 3.12 -7.98
N PHE A 268 0.96 3.48 -7.87
CA PHE A 268 1.50 4.19 -6.71
C PHE A 268 1.96 5.58 -7.15
N VAL A 269 1.59 6.60 -6.42
CA VAL A 269 2.04 7.98 -6.60
C VAL A 269 2.80 8.39 -5.34
N ASN A 270 4.13 8.49 -5.42
CA ASN A 270 5.00 8.72 -4.26
C ASN A 270 4.67 7.80 -3.06
N GLY A 271 4.38 6.52 -3.35
CA GLY A 271 4.00 5.52 -2.35
C GLY A 271 2.50 5.47 -2.01
N ARG A 272 1.72 6.50 -2.37
CA ARG A 272 0.26 6.48 -2.22
C ARG A 272 -0.35 5.48 -3.20
N ARG A 273 -0.97 4.44 -2.68
CA ARG A 273 -1.61 3.41 -3.49
C ARG A 273 -2.96 3.87 -4.04
N ILE A 274 -3.16 3.62 -5.32
CA ILE A 274 -4.43 3.74 -6.03
C ILE A 274 -4.72 2.36 -6.61
N ALA A 275 -5.62 1.63 -5.98
CA ALA A 275 -6.06 0.33 -6.45
C ALA A 275 -7.17 0.52 -7.49
N SER A 276 -7.04 -0.13 -8.65
CA SER A 276 -7.91 -0.01 -9.81
C SER A 276 -7.64 1.22 -10.70
N GLN A 277 -8.30 1.22 -11.86
CA GLN A 277 -8.21 2.32 -12.82
C GLN A 277 -8.66 3.65 -12.20
N ILE A 278 -7.91 4.70 -12.48
CA ILE A 278 -8.23 6.07 -12.07
C ILE A 278 -8.50 6.95 -13.29
N ALA A 279 -9.48 7.85 -13.21
CA ALA A 279 -9.74 8.82 -14.25
C ALA A 279 -8.64 9.91 -14.29
N TRP A 280 -8.33 10.39 -15.49
CA TRP A 280 -7.28 11.41 -15.67
C TRP A 280 -7.47 12.67 -14.80
N PRO A 281 -8.66 13.27 -14.67
CA PRO A 281 -8.83 14.46 -13.82
C PRO A 281 -8.44 14.20 -12.36
N ASP A 282 -8.75 13.01 -11.84
CA ASP A 282 -8.46 12.64 -10.45
C ASP A 282 -6.97 12.36 -10.25
N LEU A 283 -6.34 11.62 -11.18
CA LEU A 283 -4.89 11.41 -11.15
C LEU A 283 -4.13 12.72 -11.28
N ARG A 284 -4.57 13.61 -12.15
CA ARG A 284 -4.00 14.95 -12.31
C ARG A 284 -4.02 15.73 -11.00
N GLN A 285 -5.15 15.72 -10.29
CA GLN A 285 -5.28 16.41 -9.01
C GLN A 285 -4.30 15.85 -7.97
N ILE A 286 -4.12 14.51 -7.93
CA ILE A 286 -3.16 13.86 -7.04
C ILE A 286 -1.72 14.27 -7.39
N ILE A 287 -1.37 14.28 -8.68
CA ILE A 287 -0.03 14.67 -9.13
C ILE A 287 0.24 16.15 -8.80
N ASP A 288 -0.71 17.05 -9.09
CA ASP A 288 -0.60 18.49 -8.79
C ASP A 288 -0.38 18.70 -7.27
N PHE A 289 -1.12 17.97 -6.43
CA PHE A 289 -0.96 18.00 -4.99
C PHE A 289 0.43 17.51 -4.55
N GLU A 290 0.89 16.38 -5.10
CA GLU A 290 2.22 15.84 -4.78
C GLU A 290 3.35 16.77 -5.21
N ILE A 291 3.26 17.41 -6.38
CA ILE A 291 4.24 18.39 -6.84
C ILE A 291 4.34 19.55 -5.84
N GLU A 292 3.21 20.05 -5.36
CA GLU A 292 3.18 21.15 -4.39
C GLU A 292 3.72 20.71 -3.02
N TYR A 293 3.28 19.54 -2.55
CA TYR A 293 3.72 18.96 -1.28
C TYR A 293 5.23 18.73 -1.24
N GLN A 294 5.82 18.20 -2.32
CA GLN A 294 7.25 17.89 -2.38
C GLN A 294 8.15 19.14 -2.42
N LYS A 295 7.63 20.32 -2.73
CA LYS A 295 8.40 21.57 -2.63
C LYS A 295 8.89 21.84 -1.20
N THR A 296 8.12 21.46 -0.21
CA THR A 296 8.41 21.64 1.21
C THR A 296 8.83 20.36 1.91
N ALA A 297 8.14 19.26 1.68
CA ALA A 297 8.36 18.00 2.37
C ALA A 297 9.65 17.30 1.95
N LYS A 298 9.97 17.26 0.64
CA LYS A 298 11.16 16.62 0.06
C LYS A 298 11.40 15.19 0.61
N ASN A 299 10.33 14.43 0.79
CA ASN A 299 10.36 13.10 1.43
C ASN A 299 9.84 11.97 0.53
N ALA A 300 9.74 12.23 -0.78
CA ALA A 300 9.46 11.28 -1.83
C ALA A 300 10.06 11.79 -3.17
N GLY A 301 9.88 11.04 -4.25
CA GLY A 301 10.47 11.31 -5.55
C GLY A 301 11.79 10.57 -5.73
N GLU A 302 12.46 10.77 -6.87
CA GLU A 302 13.74 10.09 -7.18
C GLU A 302 14.91 10.60 -6.33
N ASP A 303 14.84 11.81 -5.79
CA ASP A 303 15.87 12.38 -4.90
C ASP A 303 16.02 11.57 -3.59
N CYS A 304 15.15 10.62 -3.32
CA CYS A 304 15.25 9.69 -2.19
C CYS A 304 16.24 8.53 -2.40
N GLY A 305 17.13 8.62 -3.38
CA GLY A 305 18.16 7.61 -3.64
C GLY A 305 17.77 6.50 -4.62
N CYS A 306 16.67 6.68 -5.33
CA CYS A 306 16.24 5.77 -6.40
C CYS A 306 16.94 6.11 -7.74
N GLU A 307 18.26 6.12 -7.79
CA GLU A 307 18.99 6.22 -9.06
C GLU A 307 18.73 4.99 -9.93
N VAL A 308 18.25 5.22 -11.15
CA VAL A 308 18.15 4.17 -12.17
C VAL A 308 19.56 3.87 -12.68
N LYS A 309 20.19 2.83 -12.14
CA LYS A 309 21.37 2.24 -12.77
C LYS A 309 20.89 1.32 -13.89
N LEU A 310 21.07 1.73 -15.13
CA LEU A 310 20.93 0.82 -16.26
C LEU A 310 22.01 -0.26 -16.16
N PRO A 311 21.70 -1.54 -16.44
CA PRO A 311 22.73 -2.55 -16.57
C PRO A 311 23.72 -2.09 -17.66
N ALA A 312 25.02 -2.22 -17.38
CA ALA A 312 26.02 -2.05 -18.41
C ALA A 312 25.69 -3.01 -19.55
N PRO A 313 25.80 -2.57 -20.82
CA PRO A 313 25.60 -3.48 -21.93
C PRO A 313 26.55 -4.67 -21.74
N ALA A 314 26.01 -5.88 -21.88
CA ALA A 314 26.80 -7.10 -21.83
C ALA A 314 27.89 -6.97 -22.93
N VAL A 315 29.12 -6.76 -22.53
CA VAL A 315 30.24 -6.83 -23.42
C VAL A 315 30.44 -8.33 -23.69
N ASN A 316 30.25 -8.72 -24.95
CA ASN A 316 30.51 -10.07 -25.46
C ASN A 316 31.99 -10.41 -25.35
#